data_b39bd9939d31be3ca46da5f9b5e34c8d
#
_entry.id   b39bd9939d31be3ca46da5f9b5e34c8d
#
_cell.length_a   1.000
_cell.length_b   1.000
_cell.length_c   1.000
_cell.angle_alpha   90.00
_cell.angle_beta   90.00
_cell.angle_gamma   90.00
#
_symmetry.space_group_name_H-M   'P 1'
#
loop_
_entity.id
_entity.type
_entity.pdbx_description
1 polymer ?
#
loop_
_entity_poly.entity_id
_entity_poly.type
_entity_poly.pdbx_seq_one_letter_code
_entity_poly.pdbx_strand_id
1 'polypeptide(L)'
;MIQADHRKEWNELFFKDNFNSLITKDEAGELAFALEMVRLAPSASNKQPWRIVVINGNCHFFEYKEPGYSDRFIYDIQRIDMGIAAAHFDFSVTETNINGHFDTNLNPNIELPENIEYAFSWIKK
;
A
#
# COMPACT_ATOMS: atom_id res chain seq x y z
N MET A 1 8.98 20.54 10.45
CA MET A 1 7.83 21.04 9.71
C MET A 1 7.04 19.90 9.11
N ILE A 2 5.77 20.00 9.23
CA ILE A 2 4.89 18.93 8.78
C ILE A 2 4.82 18.89 7.26
N GLN A 3 4.85 17.69 6.73
CA GLN A 3 4.79 17.48 5.31
C GLN A 3 3.46 16.84 4.91
N ALA A 4 2.43 17.04 5.72
CA ALA A 4 1.13 16.42 5.46
C ALA A 4 0.58 16.81 4.08
N ASP A 5 0.86 18.04 3.64
CA ASP A 5 0.40 18.53 2.35
C ASP A 5 1.15 17.87 1.19
N HIS A 6 2.22 17.17 1.47
CA HIS A 6 3.07 16.57 0.45
C HIS A 6 2.87 15.07 0.35
N ARG A 7 1.69 14.58 0.70
CA ARG A 7 1.35 13.17 0.48
C ARG A 7 1.27 12.90 -1.01
N LYS A 8 1.74 11.72 -1.40
CA LYS A 8 1.64 11.30 -2.79
C LYS A 8 0.18 11.24 -3.20
N GLU A 9 -0.06 11.45 -4.49
CA GLU A 9 -1.41 11.40 -5.02
C GLU A 9 -1.91 9.97 -5.12
N TRP A 10 -3.23 9.81 -5.11
CA TRP A 10 -3.87 8.52 -5.24
C TRP A 10 -3.30 7.71 -6.42
N ASN A 11 -3.14 8.37 -7.58
CA ASN A 11 -2.69 7.70 -8.79
C ASN A 11 -1.22 7.27 -8.76
N GLU A 12 -0.46 7.75 -7.78
CA GLU A 12 0.93 7.30 -7.62
C GLU A 12 1.03 6.03 -6.80
N LEU A 13 -0.04 5.68 -6.07
CA LEU A 13 0.01 4.64 -5.04
C LEU A 13 -0.85 3.43 -5.35
N PHE A 14 -1.99 3.62 -6.05
CA PHE A 14 -3.01 2.58 -6.15
C PHE A 14 -3.29 2.21 -7.60
N PHE A 15 -3.39 0.90 -7.85
CA PHE A 15 -3.45 0.34 -9.19
C PHE A 15 -4.49 -0.77 -9.24
N LYS A 16 -4.90 -1.13 -10.46
CA LYS A 16 -5.91 -2.16 -10.70
C LYS A 16 -5.30 -3.23 -11.59
N ASP A 17 -5.32 -4.47 -11.11
CA ASP A 17 -4.87 -5.67 -11.83
C ASP A 17 -3.37 -5.74 -12.09
N ASN A 18 -2.71 -4.62 -12.36
CA ASN A 18 -1.27 -4.58 -12.58
C ASN A 18 -0.80 -3.13 -12.40
N PHE A 19 0.51 -2.91 -12.50
CA PHE A 19 1.06 -1.57 -12.28
C PHE A 19 0.89 -0.62 -13.46
N ASN A 20 0.33 -1.09 -14.57
CA ASN A 20 0.12 -0.24 -15.74
C ASN A 20 -1.29 0.34 -15.80
N SER A 21 -2.17 -0.06 -14.88
CA SER A 21 -3.55 0.38 -14.87
C SER A 21 -3.86 1.06 -13.55
N LEU A 22 -4.34 2.30 -13.62
CA LEU A 22 -4.73 3.03 -12.43
C LEU A 22 -6.12 2.57 -11.99
N ILE A 23 -6.37 2.65 -10.68
CA ILE A 23 -7.69 2.39 -10.13
C ILE A 23 -8.31 3.71 -9.70
N THR A 24 -9.56 3.95 -10.12
CA THR A 24 -10.28 5.13 -9.66
C THR A 24 -10.90 4.84 -8.30
N LYS A 25 -11.31 5.89 -7.59
CA LYS A 25 -12.01 5.72 -6.32
C LYS A 25 -13.33 4.97 -6.52
N ASP A 26 -14.01 5.22 -7.62
CA ASP A 26 -15.24 4.51 -7.94
C ASP A 26 -14.98 3.02 -8.13
N GLU A 27 -13.90 2.68 -8.83
CA GLU A 27 -13.55 1.27 -9.04
C GLU A 27 -13.12 0.59 -7.75
N ALA A 28 -12.49 1.33 -6.84
CA ALA A 28 -12.12 0.80 -5.54
C ALA A 28 -13.34 0.52 -4.67
N GLY A 29 -14.43 1.24 -4.91
CA GLY A 29 -15.70 1.00 -4.24
C GLY A 29 -15.59 1.08 -2.73
N GLU A 30 -16.02 0.02 -2.06
CA GLU A 30 -16.02 -0.02 -0.59
C GLU A 30 -14.60 0.07 0.00
N LEU A 31 -13.56 -0.21 -0.78
CA LEU A 31 -12.19 -0.15 -0.29
C LEU A 31 -11.59 1.25 -0.40
N ALA A 32 -12.29 2.19 -1.04
CA ALA A 32 -11.73 3.52 -1.28
C ALA A 32 -11.35 4.24 0.01
N PHE A 33 -12.17 4.10 1.05
CA PHE A 33 -11.86 4.74 2.33
C PHE A 33 -10.57 4.19 2.94
N ALA A 34 -10.41 2.86 2.94
CA ALA A 34 -9.22 2.25 3.51
C ALA A 34 -7.97 2.65 2.73
N LEU A 35 -8.06 2.70 1.41
CA LEU A 35 -6.91 3.11 0.59
C LEU A 35 -6.56 4.57 0.88
N GLU A 36 -7.56 5.44 1.02
CA GLU A 36 -7.28 6.84 1.33
C GLU A 36 -6.61 6.99 2.69
N MET A 37 -7.00 6.17 3.67
CA MET A 37 -6.36 6.22 4.98
C MET A 37 -4.90 5.77 4.91
N VAL A 38 -4.59 4.81 4.05
CA VAL A 38 -3.20 4.43 3.81
C VAL A 38 -2.44 5.61 3.18
N ARG A 39 -3.05 6.27 2.20
CA ARG A 39 -2.40 7.41 1.54
C ARG A 39 -2.02 8.50 2.56
N LEU A 40 -2.85 8.68 3.57
CA LEU A 40 -2.65 9.72 4.59
C LEU A 40 -1.81 9.25 5.78
N ALA A 41 -1.41 7.99 5.82
CA ALA A 41 -0.65 7.44 6.93
C ALA A 41 0.75 8.05 7.00
N PRO A 42 1.33 8.13 8.20
CA PRO A 42 2.70 8.64 8.33
C PRO A 42 3.73 7.61 7.89
N SER A 43 4.90 8.09 7.46
CA SER A 43 6.01 7.21 7.12
C SER A 43 7.32 7.91 7.45
N ALA A 44 8.39 7.14 7.61
CA ALA A 44 9.70 7.68 7.89
C ALA A 44 10.12 8.60 6.75
N SER A 45 10.56 9.81 7.07
CA SER A 45 10.98 10.83 6.11
C SER A 45 9.92 11.11 5.05
N ASN A 46 8.66 10.79 5.35
CA ASN A 46 7.52 11.00 4.44
C ASN A 46 7.73 10.29 3.09
N LYS A 47 8.38 9.12 3.11
CA LYS A 47 8.70 8.39 1.87
C LYS A 47 7.50 7.69 1.26
N GLN A 48 6.53 7.31 2.06
CA GLN A 48 5.30 6.67 1.59
C GLN A 48 5.62 5.52 0.64
N PRO A 49 6.31 4.48 1.11
CA PRO A 49 6.82 3.43 0.22
C PRO A 49 5.78 2.44 -0.26
N TRP A 50 4.56 2.53 0.20
CA TRP A 50 3.52 1.58 -0.12
C TRP A 50 2.97 1.79 -1.52
N ARG A 51 2.74 0.67 -2.21
CA ARG A 51 2.03 0.64 -3.49
C ARG A 51 1.05 -0.51 -3.39
N ILE A 52 -0.19 -0.31 -3.81
CA ILE A 52 -1.23 -1.33 -3.67
C ILE A 52 -1.87 -1.59 -5.03
N VAL A 53 -1.93 -2.88 -5.39
CA VAL A 53 -2.62 -3.33 -6.60
C VAL A 53 -3.86 -4.08 -6.16
N VAL A 54 -5.02 -3.63 -6.61
CA VAL A 54 -6.29 -4.26 -6.28
C VAL A 54 -6.66 -5.23 -7.39
N ILE A 55 -6.86 -6.49 -7.04
CA ILE A 55 -7.23 -7.54 -7.99
C ILE A 55 -8.42 -8.30 -7.42
N ASN A 56 -9.56 -8.23 -8.10
CA ASN A 56 -10.78 -8.94 -7.68
C ASN A 56 -11.16 -8.65 -6.22
N GLY A 57 -10.99 -7.41 -5.78
CA GLY A 57 -11.33 -7.02 -4.41
C GLY A 57 -10.27 -7.33 -3.38
N ASN A 58 -9.19 -7.98 -3.76
CA ASN A 58 -8.07 -8.24 -2.87
C ASN A 58 -7.01 -7.17 -3.08
N CYS A 59 -6.33 -6.79 -2.00
CA CYS A 59 -5.33 -5.74 -2.05
C CYS A 59 -3.96 -6.34 -1.85
N HIS A 60 -3.09 -6.20 -2.84
CA HIS A 60 -1.73 -6.70 -2.75
C HIS A 60 -0.79 -5.54 -2.50
N PHE A 61 -0.07 -5.60 -1.39
CA PHE A 61 0.78 -4.52 -0.93
C PHE A 61 2.21 -4.77 -1.37
N PHE A 62 2.82 -3.74 -1.96
CA PHE A 62 4.19 -3.78 -2.44
C PHE A 62 4.97 -2.64 -1.82
N GLU A 63 6.25 -2.86 -1.64
CA GLU A 63 7.16 -1.84 -1.10
C GLU A 63 8.01 -1.27 -2.24
N TYR A 64 8.00 0.05 -2.38
CA TYR A 64 8.95 0.73 -3.25
C TYR A 64 10.21 0.98 -2.44
N LYS A 65 11.31 0.35 -2.85
CA LYS A 65 12.59 0.49 -2.16
C LYS A 65 13.37 1.62 -2.82
N GLU A 66 13.38 2.77 -2.17
CA GLU A 66 14.10 3.91 -2.70
C GLU A 66 15.61 3.59 -2.67
N PRO A 67 16.30 3.66 -3.82
CA PRO A 67 17.70 3.26 -3.88
C PRO A 67 18.55 4.02 -2.87
N GLY A 68 19.30 3.26 -2.07
CA GLY A 68 20.24 3.82 -1.10
C GLY A 68 19.63 4.30 0.21
N TYR A 69 18.31 4.40 0.29
CA TYR A 69 17.69 4.97 1.49
C TYR A 69 17.85 4.04 2.70
N SER A 70 17.40 2.79 2.57
CA SER A 70 17.46 1.84 3.69
C SER A 70 18.89 1.40 4.01
N ASP A 71 19.83 1.62 3.09
CA ASP A 71 21.22 1.26 3.33
C ASP A 71 21.84 2.06 4.47
N ARG A 72 21.22 3.16 4.88
CA ARG A 72 21.69 3.98 5.99
C ARG A 72 21.30 3.43 7.34
N PHE A 73 20.49 2.38 7.37
CA PHE A 73 19.91 1.86 8.60
C PHE A 73 20.32 0.41 8.80
N ILE A 74 20.25 -0.04 10.06
CA ILE A 74 20.55 -1.43 10.41
C ILE A 74 19.49 -2.38 9.84
N TYR A 75 18.30 -1.88 9.63
CA TYR A 75 17.16 -2.65 9.12
C TYR A 75 16.46 -1.86 8.03
N ASP A 76 15.58 -2.54 7.31
CA ASP A 76 14.80 -1.90 6.25
C ASP A 76 13.70 -1.06 6.89
N ILE A 77 13.98 0.24 7.03
CA ILE A 77 13.03 1.17 7.66
C ILE A 77 11.74 1.28 6.85
N GLN A 78 11.84 1.13 5.52
CA GLN A 78 10.65 1.23 4.68
C GLN A 78 9.73 0.02 4.86
N ARG A 79 10.28 -1.14 5.24
CA ARG A 79 9.46 -2.31 5.55
C ARG A 79 8.65 -2.08 6.82
N ILE A 80 9.18 -1.31 7.76
CA ILE A 80 8.43 -0.91 8.96
C ILE A 80 7.24 -0.03 8.54
N ASP A 81 7.46 0.88 7.59
CA ASP A 81 6.38 1.71 7.07
C ASP A 81 5.28 0.86 6.41
N MET A 82 5.64 -0.28 5.82
CA MET A 82 4.63 -1.19 5.27
C MET A 82 3.72 -1.74 6.37
N GLY A 83 4.27 -1.95 7.56
CA GLY A 83 3.46 -2.33 8.72
C GLY A 83 2.49 -1.24 9.14
N ILE A 84 2.93 0.03 9.03
CA ILE A 84 2.06 1.17 9.33
C ILE A 84 0.91 1.20 8.33
N ALA A 85 1.20 0.97 7.04
CA ALA A 85 0.16 0.91 6.03
C ALA A 85 -0.86 -0.20 6.34
N ALA A 86 -0.36 -1.38 6.75
CA ALA A 86 -1.23 -2.50 7.10
C ALA A 86 -2.15 -2.14 8.27
N ALA A 87 -1.61 -1.47 9.29
CA ALA A 87 -2.39 -1.10 10.47
C ALA A 87 -3.50 -0.12 10.10
N HIS A 88 -3.19 0.91 9.29
CA HIS A 88 -4.20 1.88 8.85
C HIS A 88 -5.26 1.23 8.00
N PHE A 89 -4.86 0.31 7.12
CA PHE A 89 -5.81 -0.41 6.28
C PHE A 89 -6.74 -1.28 7.14
N ASP A 90 -6.15 -2.05 8.05
CA ASP A 90 -6.90 -2.95 8.91
C ASP A 90 -7.91 -2.20 9.77
N PHE A 91 -7.48 -1.10 10.37
CA PHE A 91 -8.39 -0.29 11.18
C PHE A 91 -9.54 0.22 10.33
N SER A 92 -9.25 0.66 9.11
CA SER A 92 -10.27 1.26 8.24
C SER A 92 -11.30 0.24 7.75
N VAL A 93 -10.85 -0.96 7.34
CA VAL A 93 -11.81 -1.97 6.90
C VAL A 93 -12.64 -2.48 8.07
N THR A 94 -12.05 -2.53 9.27
CA THR A 94 -12.79 -2.91 10.47
C THR A 94 -13.87 -1.89 10.77
N GLU A 95 -13.53 -0.61 10.69
CA GLU A 95 -14.49 0.49 10.93
C GLU A 95 -15.64 0.47 9.94
N THR A 96 -15.39 0.04 8.73
CA THR A 96 -16.42 0.02 7.68
C THR A 96 -17.06 -1.36 7.50
N ASN A 97 -16.76 -2.29 8.42
CA ASN A 97 -17.36 -3.63 8.43
C ASN A 97 -17.06 -4.44 7.16
N ILE A 98 -15.85 -4.28 6.63
CA ILE A 98 -15.41 -5.07 5.49
C ILE A 98 -14.50 -6.17 6.04
N ASN A 99 -14.88 -7.43 5.79
CA ASN A 99 -14.17 -8.57 6.35
C ASN A 99 -13.12 -9.10 5.40
N GLY A 100 -11.98 -9.46 5.96
CA GLY A 100 -10.88 -10.02 5.20
C GLY A 100 -9.75 -10.36 6.16
N HIS A 101 -8.62 -10.77 5.59
CA HIS A 101 -7.46 -11.12 6.41
C HIS A 101 -6.18 -10.87 5.63
N PHE A 102 -5.09 -10.67 6.36
CA PHE A 102 -3.77 -10.51 5.74
C PHE A 102 -3.12 -11.87 5.52
N ASP A 103 -2.34 -11.97 4.45
CA ASP A 103 -1.60 -13.17 4.10
C ASP A 103 -0.30 -12.75 3.44
N THR A 104 0.80 -13.41 3.78
CA THR A 104 2.12 -13.05 3.26
C THR A 104 2.57 -13.93 2.11
N ASN A 105 1.75 -14.88 1.69
CA ASN A 105 2.13 -15.88 0.70
C ASN A 105 1.27 -15.86 -0.55
N LEU A 106 0.65 -14.73 -0.86
CA LEU A 106 -0.26 -14.62 -2.00
C LEU A 106 0.22 -13.56 -2.97
N ASN A 107 1.52 -13.61 -3.29
CA ASN A 107 2.12 -12.72 -4.27
C ASN A 107 1.45 -12.96 -5.64
N PRO A 108 0.77 -11.95 -6.19
CA PRO A 108 0.16 -12.12 -7.51
C PRO A 108 1.24 -12.22 -8.57
N ASN A 109 0.92 -12.94 -9.64
CA ASN A 109 1.90 -13.15 -10.71
C ASN A 109 1.80 -12.00 -11.72
N ILE A 110 2.29 -10.83 -11.33
CA ILE A 110 2.27 -9.64 -12.17
C ILE A 110 3.68 -9.09 -12.31
N GLU A 111 3.90 -8.38 -13.41
CA GLU A 111 5.20 -7.76 -13.65
C GLU A 111 5.40 -6.60 -12.68
N LEU A 112 6.59 -6.54 -12.07
CA LEU A 112 6.91 -5.50 -11.09
C LEU A 112 7.83 -4.45 -11.69
N PRO A 113 7.51 -3.17 -11.49
CA PRO A 113 8.45 -2.10 -11.85
C PRO A 113 9.74 -2.22 -11.06
N GLU A 114 10.77 -1.54 -11.52
CA GLU A 114 12.06 -1.53 -10.84
C GLU A 114 11.89 -1.01 -9.41
N ASN A 115 12.61 -1.63 -8.47
CA ASN A 115 12.64 -1.26 -7.05
C ASN A 115 11.32 -1.55 -6.29
N ILE A 116 10.43 -2.32 -6.89
CA ILE A 116 9.19 -2.72 -6.24
C ILE A 116 9.29 -4.17 -5.82
N GLU A 117 8.93 -4.45 -4.55
CA GLU A 117 8.94 -5.81 -4.01
C GLU A 117 7.61 -6.11 -3.32
N TYR A 118 7.18 -7.35 -3.47
CA TYR A 118 5.96 -7.79 -2.79
C TYR A 118 6.15 -7.80 -1.28
N ALA A 119 5.14 -7.36 -0.54
CA ALA A 119 5.17 -7.37 0.91
C ALA A 119 4.15 -8.35 1.50
N PHE A 120 2.88 -8.13 1.22
CA PHE A 120 1.80 -8.97 1.73
C PHE A 120 0.51 -8.63 1.01
N SER A 121 -0.53 -9.42 1.29
CA SER A 121 -1.85 -9.19 0.68
C SER A 121 -2.92 -9.11 1.77
N TRP A 122 -3.99 -8.40 1.46
CA TRP A 122 -5.21 -8.44 2.24
C TRP A 122 -6.27 -9.09 1.34
N ILE A 123 -6.85 -10.17 1.83
CA ILE A 123 -7.78 -10.99 1.04
C ILE A 123 -9.18 -10.77 1.58
N LYS A 124 -10.06 -10.32 0.72
CA LYS A 124 -11.45 -10.08 1.09
C LYS A 124 -12.15 -11.40 1.33
N LYS A 125 -12.91 -11.43 2.38
CA LYS A 125 -13.67 -12.61 2.73
C LYS A 125 -14.94 -12.71 1.90
#